data_4fff4fba626c461f36386288984a4006
#
_entry.id   4fff4fba626c461f36386288984a4006
#
_cell.length_a   1.000
_cell.length_b   1.000
_cell.length_c   1.000
_cell.angle_alpha   90.00
_cell.angle_beta   90.00
_cell.angle_gamma   90.00
#
_symmetry.space_group_name_H-M   'P 1'
#
loop_
_entity.id
_entity.type
_entity.pdbx_description
1 polymer ?
#
loop_
_entity_poly.entity_id
_entity_poly.type
_entity_poly.pdbx_seq_one_letter_code
_entity_poly.pdbx_strand_id
1 'polypeptide(L)'
;MCIRDRDMVAVQKKLLEHLGIDTLFCVAGGSMGGMLALQWLVSYPGMSEGAMLIATAATHTAQAIAFNSVGRYSIIQDPDWNNGNYYGKVKPDKGLSIARMIGHITYLSEESMHEKFGRNIISGKLAPSGAADFTKEFEVESYLQYQGESFIKRFDANSYLYITKAIDDFDITDGFENLADALKNVKAKCLVMSFTSDWLYPRDQSVRIVKALKINGIESTYTNFESSYGHDSFLIDDERLKNLFSGFLKSIGEKIL
;
A
#
# COMPACT_ATOMS: atom_id res chain seq x y z
N MET A 1 18.73 12.49 -4.13
CA MET A 1 18.05 11.84 -5.26
C MET A 1 17.07 10.84 -4.65
N CYS A 2 15.78 11.07 -4.75
CA CYS A 2 14.77 10.14 -4.24
C CYS A 2 14.36 9.20 -5.37
N ILE A 3 14.27 7.90 -5.09
CA ILE A 3 13.67 6.92 -6.01
C ILE A 3 12.19 7.27 -6.13
N ARG A 4 11.68 7.38 -7.35
CA ARG A 4 10.26 7.63 -7.62
C ARG A 4 9.61 6.38 -8.23
N ASP A 5 8.29 6.37 -8.24
CA ASP A 5 7.45 5.38 -8.92
C ASP A 5 7.89 5.12 -10.37
N ARG A 6 8.19 6.19 -11.13
CA ARG A 6 8.70 6.11 -12.53
C ARG A 6 10.02 5.36 -12.64
N ASP A 7 10.93 5.54 -11.68
CA ASP A 7 12.21 4.81 -11.64
C ASP A 7 11.98 3.32 -11.37
N MET A 8 11.07 3.00 -10.41
CA MET A 8 10.72 1.62 -10.09
C MET A 8 10.11 0.90 -11.28
N VAL A 9 9.18 1.55 -11.98
CA VAL A 9 8.53 1.01 -13.18
C VAL A 9 9.53 0.87 -14.33
N ALA A 10 10.46 1.83 -14.50
CA ALA A 10 11.52 1.72 -15.50
C ALA A 10 12.46 0.53 -15.26
N VAL A 11 12.78 0.21 -14.00
CA VAL A 11 13.57 -0.99 -13.66
C VAL A 11 12.81 -2.27 -13.98
N GLN A 12 11.50 -2.33 -13.67
CA GLN A 12 10.65 -3.46 -14.04
C GLN A 12 10.60 -3.65 -15.56
N LYS A 13 10.50 -2.56 -16.33
CA LYS A 13 10.54 -2.61 -17.80
C LYS A 13 11.86 -3.22 -18.31
N LYS A 14 13.00 -2.78 -17.78
CA LYS A 14 14.31 -3.35 -18.14
C LYS A 14 14.42 -4.84 -17.83
N LEU A 15 13.81 -5.29 -16.72
CA LEU A 15 13.75 -6.72 -16.38
C LEU A 15 12.97 -7.50 -17.45
N LEU A 16 11.81 -7.01 -17.88
CA LEU A 16 11.02 -7.65 -18.92
C LEU A 16 11.77 -7.71 -20.26
N GLU A 17 12.46 -6.64 -20.64
CA GLU A 17 13.32 -6.61 -21.82
C GLU A 17 14.43 -7.67 -21.75
N HIS A 18 15.07 -7.79 -20.59
CA HIS A 18 16.09 -8.81 -20.37
C HIS A 18 15.54 -10.24 -20.47
N LEU A 19 14.29 -10.44 -20.07
CA LEU A 19 13.59 -11.73 -20.16
C LEU A 19 12.96 -12.00 -21.53
N GLY A 20 13.04 -11.05 -22.47
CA GLY A 20 12.43 -11.16 -23.80
C GLY A 20 10.90 -11.11 -23.77
N ILE A 21 10.31 -10.42 -22.78
CA ILE A 21 8.86 -10.26 -22.62
C ILE A 21 8.44 -8.91 -23.16
N ASP A 22 7.73 -8.89 -24.29
CA ASP A 22 7.28 -7.67 -24.94
C ASP A 22 5.92 -7.17 -24.43
N THR A 23 5.05 -8.10 -24.00
CA THR A 23 3.69 -7.78 -23.54
C THR A 23 3.33 -8.61 -22.32
N LEU A 24 2.72 -7.95 -21.33
CA LEU A 24 2.18 -8.60 -20.15
C LEU A 24 0.71 -8.95 -20.38
N PHE A 25 0.30 -10.14 -19.98
CA PHE A 25 -1.12 -10.51 -19.95
C PHE A 25 -1.90 -9.62 -18.98
N CYS A 26 -1.35 -9.40 -17.79
CA CYS A 26 -1.95 -8.51 -16.78
C CYS A 26 -0.86 -7.93 -15.86
N VAL A 27 -0.95 -6.63 -15.56
CA VAL A 27 -0.23 -5.99 -14.46
C VAL A 27 -1.18 -5.87 -13.27
N ALA A 28 -0.76 -6.30 -12.08
CA ALA A 28 -1.59 -6.28 -10.89
C ALA A 28 -0.84 -5.74 -9.68
N GLY A 29 -1.52 -4.96 -8.85
CA GLY A 29 -0.93 -4.47 -7.62
C GLY A 29 -1.96 -3.96 -6.63
N GLY A 30 -1.66 -4.17 -5.33
CA GLY A 30 -2.40 -3.62 -4.22
C GLY A 30 -1.64 -2.46 -3.57
N SER A 31 -2.35 -1.44 -3.07
CA SER A 31 -1.74 -0.31 -2.38
C SER A 31 -0.70 0.40 -3.26
N MET A 32 0.54 0.54 -2.79
CA MET A 32 1.67 1.03 -3.58
C MET A 32 1.86 0.24 -4.88
N GLY A 33 1.65 -1.08 -4.86
CA GLY A 33 1.71 -1.91 -6.07
C GLY A 33 0.65 -1.48 -7.10
N GLY A 34 -0.52 -1.02 -6.68
CA GLY A 34 -1.54 -0.45 -7.55
C GLY A 34 -1.13 0.90 -8.13
N MET A 35 -0.40 1.74 -7.38
CA MET A 35 0.21 2.97 -7.90
C MET A 35 1.24 2.66 -8.98
N LEU A 36 2.10 1.65 -8.77
CA LEU A 36 3.07 1.21 -9.76
C LEU A 36 2.41 0.60 -10.99
N ALA A 37 1.33 -0.16 -10.82
CA ALA A 37 0.55 -0.68 -11.95
C ALA A 37 -0.09 0.48 -12.76
N LEU A 38 -0.62 1.49 -12.09
CA LEU A 38 -1.16 2.69 -12.74
C LEU A 38 -0.07 3.46 -13.49
N GLN A 39 1.09 3.64 -12.86
CA GLN A 39 2.25 4.27 -13.51
C GLN A 39 2.76 3.44 -14.71
N TRP A 40 2.73 2.11 -14.62
CA TRP A 40 3.04 1.23 -15.75
C TRP A 40 2.13 1.50 -16.94
N LEU A 41 0.82 1.59 -16.72
CA LEU A 41 -0.16 1.86 -17.78
C LEU A 41 0.06 3.21 -18.47
N VAL A 42 0.50 4.22 -17.72
CA VAL A 42 0.78 5.56 -18.25
C VAL A 42 2.12 5.58 -19.00
N SER A 43 3.16 4.95 -18.42
CA SER A 43 4.51 4.96 -19.01
C SER A 43 4.64 4.06 -20.23
N TYR A 44 3.93 2.94 -20.25
CA TYR A 44 4.03 1.90 -21.29
C TYR A 44 2.65 1.47 -21.81
N PRO A 45 1.87 2.40 -22.39
CA PRO A 45 0.54 2.08 -22.90
C PRO A 45 0.62 1.01 -23.99
N GLY A 46 -0.17 -0.03 -23.86
CA GLY A 46 -0.18 -1.17 -24.78
C GLY A 46 0.82 -2.28 -24.47
N MET A 47 1.63 -2.17 -23.41
CA MET A 47 2.48 -3.27 -22.96
C MET A 47 1.77 -4.21 -21.95
N SER A 48 0.49 -4.01 -21.68
CA SER A 48 -0.32 -4.91 -20.85
C SER A 48 -1.73 -4.99 -21.42
N GLU A 49 -2.26 -6.21 -21.55
CA GLU A 49 -3.65 -6.46 -22.00
C GLU A 49 -4.66 -6.13 -20.90
N GLY A 50 -4.29 -6.37 -19.64
CA GLY A 50 -5.12 -6.08 -18.49
C GLY A 50 -4.37 -5.43 -17.34
N ALA A 51 -5.14 -4.81 -16.42
CA ALA A 51 -4.61 -4.26 -15.18
C ALA A 51 -5.58 -4.48 -14.02
N MET A 52 -5.05 -4.84 -12.85
CA MET A 52 -5.78 -4.87 -11.59
C MET A 52 -5.21 -3.81 -10.63
N LEU A 53 -6.02 -2.82 -10.30
CA LEU A 53 -5.70 -1.69 -9.44
C LEU A 53 -6.48 -1.87 -8.13
N ILE A 54 -5.82 -2.35 -7.08
CA ILE A 54 -6.46 -2.86 -5.87
C ILE A 54 -6.10 -1.96 -4.68
N ALA A 55 -7.10 -1.44 -3.94
CA ALA A 55 -6.90 -0.64 -2.73
C ALA A 55 -5.83 0.45 -2.92
N THR A 56 -5.96 1.26 -3.96
CA THR A 56 -4.93 2.22 -4.40
C THR A 56 -5.51 3.59 -4.75
N ALA A 57 -4.65 4.55 -5.03
CA ALA A 57 -5.02 5.92 -5.37
C ALA A 57 -4.22 6.43 -6.58
N ALA A 58 -4.76 7.46 -7.23
CA ALA A 58 -4.06 8.20 -8.28
C ALA A 58 -3.05 9.22 -7.72
N THR A 59 -3.28 9.67 -6.48
CA THR A 59 -2.40 10.59 -5.74
C THR A 59 -2.50 10.25 -4.25
N HIS A 60 -1.39 10.38 -3.53
CA HIS A 60 -1.40 10.11 -2.09
C HIS A 60 -2.15 11.22 -1.33
N THR A 61 -3.00 10.86 -0.37
CA THR A 61 -3.81 11.84 0.37
C THR A 61 -3.02 12.52 1.48
N ALA A 62 -3.44 13.72 1.87
CA ALA A 62 -2.83 14.42 3.00
C ALA A 62 -2.86 13.59 4.30
N GLN A 63 -3.94 12.82 4.56
CA GLN A 63 -4.04 11.93 5.72
C GLN A 63 -2.99 10.81 5.66
N ALA A 64 -2.84 10.14 4.53
CA ALA A 64 -1.88 9.07 4.36
C ALA A 64 -0.41 9.61 4.44
N ILE A 65 -0.15 10.78 3.84
CA ILE A 65 1.12 11.50 3.99
C ILE A 65 1.41 11.82 5.46
N ALA A 66 0.39 12.23 6.25
CA ALA A 66 0.57 12.55 7.67
C ALA A 66 0.99 11.30 8.46
N PHE A 67 0.38 10.13 8.24
CA PHE A 67 0.80 8.88 8.89
C PHE A 67 2.24 8.50 8.53
N ASN A 68 2.60 8.54 7.25
CA ASN A 68 3.96 8.28 6.80
C ASN A 68 4.95 9.28 7.41
N SER A 69 4.56 10.56 7.52
CA SER A 69 5.40 11.61 8.10
C SER A 69 5.72 11.32 9.57
N VAL A 70 4.73 10.91 10.37
CA VAL A 70 4.95 10.53 11.79
C VAL A 70 5.89 9.32 11.87
N GLY A 71 5.69 8.31 11.02
CA GLY A 71 6.58 7.14 10.96
C GLY A 71 8.01 7.51 10.58
N ARG A 72 8.21 8.37 9.58
CA ARG A 72 9.56 8.86 9.23
C ARG A 72 10.17 9.70 10.35
N TYR A 73 9.37 10.54 10.98
CA TYR A 73 9.83 11.37 12.08
C TYR A 73 10.32 10.53 13.26
N SER A 74 9.64 9.42 13.60
CA SER A 74 10.10 8.54 14.67
C SER A 74 11.48 7.93 14.38
N ILE A 75 11.76 7.58 13.12
CA ILE A 75 13.07 7.05 12.70
C ILE A 75 14.14 8.16 12.77
N ILE A 76 13.85 9.35 12.24
CA ILE A 76 14.79 10.47 12.17
C ILE A 76 15.16 10.97 13.58
N GLN A 77 14.23 10.91 14.54
CA GLN A 77 14.46 11.29 15.92
C GLN A 77 15.14 10.19 16.77
N ASP A 78 15.24 8.96 16.24
CA ASP A 78 16.01 7.91 16.92
C ASP A 78 17.51 8.27 16.89
N PRO A 79 18.18 8.40 18.07
CA PRO A 79 19.60 8.76 18.14
C PRO A 79 20.51 7.82 17.32
N ASP A 80 20.12 6.55 17.22
CA ASP A 80 20.89 5.53 16.54
C ASP A 80 20.77 5.62 15.00
N TRP A 81 19.84 6.44 14.46
CA TRP A 81 19.73 6.67 13.02
C TRP A 81 20.95 7.38 12.44
N ASN A 82 21.60 8.26 13.22
CA ASN A 82 22.86 8.89 12.88
C ASN A 82 22.89 9.51 11.46
N ASN A 83 21.85 10.28 11.10
CA ASN A 83 21.68 10.85 9.75
C ASN A 83 21.79 9.82 8.61
N GLY A 84 21.30 8.61 8.83
CA GLY A 84 21.35 7.50 7.88
C GLY A 84 22.64 6.68 7.88
N ASN A 85 23.64 7.05 8.69
CA ASN A 85 24.95 6.41 8.72
C ASN A 85 25.10 5.40 9.89
N TYR A 86 24.15 4.48 10.02
CA TYR A 86 24.11 3.47 11.09
C TYR A 86 24.59 2.07 10.66
N TYR A 87 24.88 1.85 9.40
CA TYR A 87 25.35 0.53 8.90
C TYR A 87 26.66 0.13 9.59
N GLY A 88 26.69 -1.12 10.12
CA GLY A 88 27.83 -1.60 10.93
C GLY A 88 27.88 -1.05 12.36
N LYS A 89 26.82 -0.36 12.81
CA LYS A 89 26.66 0.18 14.17
C LYS A 89 25.32 -0.25 14.76
N VAL A 90 24.88 0.39 15.84
CA VAL A 90 23.54 0.23 16.41
C VAL A 90 22.51 0.79 15.42
N LYS A 91 21.44 0.05 15.21
CA LYS A 91 20.35 0.41 14.28
C LYS A 91 19.29 1.25 14.99
N PRO A 92 18.56 2.11 14.28
CA PRO A 92 17.44 2.89 14.82
C PRO A 92 16.18 2.03 14.99
N ASP A 93 16.29 0.97 15.76
CA ASP A 93 15.27 -0.04 15.91
C ASP A 93 14.00 0.49 16.62
N LYS A 94 14.18 1.44 17.56
CA LYS A 94 13.05 2.07 18.28
C LYS A 94 12.20 2.90 17.33
N GLY A 95 12.82 3.75 16.54
CA GLY A 95 12.12 4.59 15.58
C GLY A 95 11.43 3.76 14.49
N LEU A 96 12.11 2.73 13.96
CA LEU A 96 11.54 1.83 12.95
C LEU A 96 10.39 0.99 13.52
N SER A 97 10.48 0.53 14.77
CA SER A 97 9.41 -0.18 15.46
C SER A 97 8.15 0.69 15.59
N ILE A 98 8.30 1.95 16.04
CA ILE A 98 7.18 2.90 16.15
C ILE A 98 6.54 3.15 14.78
N ALA A 99 7.36 3.36 13.75
CA ALA A 99 6.87 3.55 12.38
C ALA A 99 6.02 2.35 11.91
N ARG A 100 6.42 1.12 12.26
CA ARG A 100 5.66 -0.09 11.94
C ARG A 100 4.35 -0.19 12.72
N MET A 101 4.34 0.19 14.00
CA MET A 101 3.12 0.25 14.81
C MET A 101 2.07 1.17 14.17
N ILE A 102 2.49 2.36 13.74
CA ILE A 102 1.60 3.30 13.03
C ILE A 102 1.04 2.65 11.75
N GLY A 103 1.88 1.98 10.96
CA GLY A 103 1.43 1.24 9.79
C GLY A 103 0.34 0.22 10.12
N HIS A 104 0.50 -0.59 11.18
CA HIS A 104 -0.51 -1.55 11.58
C HIS A 104 -1.84 -0.93 12.02
N ILE A 105 -1.82 0.25 12.62
CA ILE A 105 -3.04 0.99 12.93
C ILE A 105 -3.78 1.36 11.64
N THR A 106 -3.06 1.75 10.59
CA THR A 106 -3.67 2.17 9.32
C THR A 106 -4.12 1.02 8.42
N TYR A 107 -3.57 -0.19 8.60
CA TYR A 107 -3.88 -1.34 7.76
C TYR A 107 -5.12 -2.10 8.22
N LEU A 108 -5.45 -2.07 9.51
CA LEU A 108 -6.63 -2.72 10.06
C LEU A 108 -7.80 -1.73 10.16
N SER A 109 -9.02 -2.25 10.03
CA SER A 109 -10.23 -1.50 10.35
C SER A 109 -10.46 -1.43 11.86
N GLU A 110 -11.31 -0.51 12.29
CA GLU A 110 -11.80 -0.46 13.68
C GLU A 110 -12.52 -1.75 14.06
N GLU A 111 -13.37 -2.28 13.17
CA GLU A 111 -14.09 -3.53 13.34
C GLU A 111 -13.13 -4.71 13.56
N SER A 112 -12.13 -4.87 12.68
CA SER A 112 -11.13 -5.94 12.81
C SER A 112 -10.30 -5.82 14.09
N MET A 113 -9.94 -4.61 14.50
CA MET A 113 -9.25 -4.39 15.78
C MET A 113 -10.15 -4.72 16.98
N HIS A 114 -11.43 -4.34 16.91
CA HIS A 114 -12.39 -4.64 17.95
C HIS A 114 -12.64 -6.15 18.09
N GLU A 115 -12.88 -6.84 16.99
CA GLU A 115 -13.07 -8.29 16.98
C GLU A 115 -11.86 -9.04 17.54
N LYS A 116 -10.67 -8.58 17.19
CA LYS A 116 -9.41 -9.27 17.52
C LYS A 116 -8.95 -9.02 18.96
N PHE A 117 -9.12 -7.80 19.47
CA PHE A 117 -8.55 -7.40 20.76
C PHE A 117 -9.58 -6.88 21.75
N GLY A 118 -10.70 -6.29 21.28
CA GLY A 118 -11.70 -5.65 22.14
C GLY A 118 -11.05 -4.64 23.08
N ARG A 119 -11.44 -4.75 24.36
CA ARG A 119 -10.80 -4.06 25.48
C ARG A 119 -10.14 -5.05 26.45
N ASN A 120 -9.63 -6.16 25.92
CA ASN A 120 -9.02 -7.20 26.72
C ASN A 120 -7.74 -6.69 27.38
N ILE A 121 -7.59 -7.01 28.66
CA ILE A 121 -6.43 -6.66 29.50
C ILE A 121 -5.55 -7.89 29.63
N ILE A 122 -4.24 -7.71 29.50
CA ILE A 122 -3.28 -8.79 29.72
C ILE A 122 -3.17 -9.05 31.21
N SER A 123 -3.74 -10.19 31.67
CA SER A 123 -3.68 -10.61 33.05
C SER A 123 -2.26 -10.91 33.49
N GLY A 124 -1.80 -10.35 34.62
CA GLY A 124 -0.61 -10.82 35.31
C GLY A 124 0.53 -9.82 35.58
N LYS A 125 0.39 -8.55 35.24
CA LYS A 125 1.32 -7.51 35.68
C LYS A 125 0.59 -6.44 36.50
N LEU A 126 0.42 -6.73 37.81
CA LEU A 126 0.20 -5.67 38.76
C LEU A 126 1.49 -4.86 38.86
N ALA A 127 1.42 -3.57 38.54
CA ALA A 127 2.54 -2.66 38.80
C ALA A 127 3.01 -2.78 40.25
N PRO A 128 4.32 -2.70 40.49
CA PRO A 128 4.79 -2.53 41.88
C PRO A 128 4.09 -1.35 42.52
N SER A 129 3.58 -1.55 43.71
CA SER A 129 2.80 -0.55 44.48
C SER A 129 3.51 0.82 44.44
N GLY A 130 2.87 1.82 43.83
CA GLY A 130 3.27 3.23 43.91
C GLY A 130 3.82 3.88 42.63
N ALA A 131 4.08 3.16 41.55
CA ALA A 131 4.40 3.74 40.27
C ALA A 131 3.27 3.45 39.26
N ALA A 132 2.84 4.44 38.49
CA ALA A 132 1.96 4.21 37.35
C ALA A 132 2.74 3.38 36.30
N ASP A 133 2.32 2.12 36.13
CA ASP A 133 2.87 1.26 35.07
C ASP A 133 2.12 1.57 33.75
N PHE A 134 2.79 2.23 32.85
CA PHE A 134 2.25 2.53 31.52
C PHE A 134 2.51 1.40 30.51
N THR A 135 2.98 0.22 30.97
CA THR A 135 3.33 -0.88 30.06
C THR A 135 2.21 -1.92 29.98
N LYS A 136 1.84 -2.25 28.75
CA LYS A 136 1.05 -3.44 28.33
C LYS A 136 -0.23 -3.70 29.15
N GLU A 137 -1.12 -2.75 29.20
CA GLU A 137 -2.44 -2.94 29.82
C GLU A 137 -3.40 -3.70 28.90
N PHE A 138 -3.42 -3.38 27.59
CA PHE A 138 -4.33 -3.96 26.62
C PHE A 138 -3.65 -4.90 25.63
N GLU A 139 -4.37 -5.93 25.15
CA GLU A 139 -3.85 -6.87 24.15
C GLU A 139 -3.40 -6.18 22.85
N VAL A 140 -4.08 -5.12 22.44
CA VAL A 140 -3.71 -4.34 21.25
C VAL A 140 -2.33 -3.69 21.39
N GLU A 141 -1.94 -3.24 22.59
CA GLU A 141 -0.61 -2.65 22.83
C GLU A 141 0.48 -3.70 22.65
N SER A 142 0.27 -4.89 23.21
CA SER A 142 1.18 -6.03 23.05
C SER A 142 1.30 -6.47 21.57
N TYR A 143 0.18 -6.48 20.86
CA TYR A 143 0.16 -6.76 19.43
C TYR A 143 1.00 -5.75 18.62
N LEU A 144 0.80 -4.47 18.85
CA LEU A 144 1.56 -3.42 18.15
C LEU A 144 3.05 -3.52 18.43
N GLN A 145 3.42 -3.74 19.71
CA GLN A 145 4.82 -3.93 20.10
C GLN A 145 5.43 -5.15 19.40
N TYR A 146 4.74 -6.29 19.39
CA TYR A 146 5.19 -7.49 18.68
C TYR A 146 5.40 -7.23 17.18
N GLN A 147 4.51 -6.49 16.52
CA GLN A 147 4.63 -6.15 15.11
C GLN A 147 5.86 -5.26 14.85
N GLY A 148 6.12 -4.30 15.71
CA GLY A 148 7.31 -3.45 15.65
C GLY A 148 8.60 -4.29 15.82
N GLU A 149 8.69 -5.11 16.89
CA GLU A 149 9.84 -5.96 17.19
C GLU A 149 10.12 -7.02 16.11
N SER A 150 9.08 -7.51 15.44
CA SER A 150 9.22 -8.46 14.34
C SER A 150 9.72 -7.78 13.07
N PHE A 151 9.32 -6.53 12.85
CA PHE A 151 9.67 -5.76 11.65
C PHE A 151 11.14 -5.36 11.60
N ILE A 152 11.70 -4.90 12.73
CA ILE A 152 13.12 -4.48 12.81
C ILE A 152 14.12 -5.60 12.49
N LYS A 153 13.70 -6.86 12.63
CA LYS A 153 14.55 -8.03 12.31
C LYS A 153 14.74 -8.24 10.81
N ARG A 154 13.85 -7.69 9.97
CA ARG A 154 13.78 -7.99 8.54
C ARG A 154 13.72 -6.76 7.64
N PHE A 155 13.64 -5.55 8.21
CA PHE A 155 13.51 -4.33 7.42
C PHE A 155 14.56 -3.30 7.80
N ASP A 156 14.93 -2.47 6.83
CA ASP A 156 15.93 -1.42 6.98
C ASP A 156 15.27 -0.05 7.12
N ALA A 157 15.73 0.76 8.07
CA ALA A 157 15.14 2.05 8.37
C ALA A 157 15.29 3.07 7.23
N ASN A 158 16.46 3.12 6.57
CA ASN A 158 16.63 3.99 5.41
C ASN A 158 15.72 3.57 4.26
N SER A 159 15.57 2.27 4.01
CA SER A 159 14.63 1.76 3.02
C SER A 159 13.19 2.17 3.33
N TYR A 160 12.78 2.15 4.59
CA TYR A 160 11.46 2.63 5.02
C TYR A 160 11.27 4.12 4.70
N LEU A 161 12.27 4.95 5.01
CA LEU A 161 12.24 6.38 4.72
C LEU A 161 12.09 6.65 3.22
N TYR A 162 12.89 5.98 2.38
CA TYR A 162 12.84 6.15 0.92
C TYR A 162 11.52 5.66 0.31
N ILE A 163 11.05 4.48 0.70
CA ILE A 163 9.82 3.90 0.17
C ILE A 163 8.61 4.76 0.55
N THR A 164 8.47 5.13 1.82
CA THR A 164 7.35 5.97 2.26
C THR A 164 7.40 7.37 1.66
N LYS A 165 8.59 7.92 1.41
CA LYS A 165 8.72 9.18 0.70
C LYS A 165 8.32 9.05 -0.77
N ALA A 166 8.69 7.95 -1.44
CA ALA A 166 8.27 7.69 -2.81
C ALA A 166 6.75 7.54 -2.94
N ILE A 167 6.10 6.89 -1.97
CA ILE A 167 4.63 6.80 -1.91
C ILE A 167 4.00 8.18 -1.73
N ASP A 168 4.54 9.02 -0.85
CA ASP A 168 4.02 10.37 -0.61
C ASP A 168 4.15 11.29 -1.83
N ASP A 169 5.24 11.14 -2.59
CA ASP A 169 5.52 11.92 -3.80
C ASP A 169 4.77 11.38 -5.03
N PHE A 170 4.03 10.27 -4.89
CA PHE A 170 3.25 9.71 -5.99
C PHE A 170 2.09 10.62 -6.38
N ASP A 171 2.13 11.09 -7.60
CA ASP A 171 1.04 11.79 -8.27
C ASP A 171 1.06 11.42 -9.77
N ILE A 172 0.10 10.61 -10.19
CA ILE A 172 0.00 10.18 -11.58
C ILE A 172 -0.34 11.35 -12.53
N THR A 173 -0.83 12.45 -11.98
CA THR A 173 -1.20 13.64 -12.76
C THR A 173 -0.03 14.59 -13.00
N ASP A 174 1.15 14.33 -12.38
CA ASP A 174 2.35 15.15 -12.57
C ASP A 174 2.77 15.19 -14.05
N GLY A 175 2.67 16.37 -14.65
CA GLY A 175 2.93 16.60 -16.07
C GLY A 175 1.70 16.47 -16.98
N PHE A 176 0.49 16.31 -16.42
CA PHE A 176 -0.78 16.25 -17.14
C PHE A 176 -1.76 17.30 -16.61
N GLU A 177 -2.77 17.68 -17.41
CA GLU A 177 -3.78 18.65 -16.97
C GLU A 177 -4.67 18.11 -15.85
N ASN A 178 -4.99 16.82 -15.92
CA ASN A 178 -5.84 16.14 -14.95
C ASN A 178 -5.71 14.60 -15.09
N LEU A 179 -6.39 13.85 -14.21
CA LEU A 179 -6.33 12.39 -14.21
C LEU A 179 -6.84 11.75 -15.52
N ALA A 180 -7.85 12.31 -16.16
CA ALA A 180 -8.31 11.77 -17.45
C ALA A 180 -7.27 11.99 -18.54
N ASP A 181 -6.57 13.13 -18.54
CA ASP A 181 -5.47 13.39 -19.48
C ASP A 181 -4.29 12.42 -19.25
N ALA A 182 -3.94 12.14 -17.99
CA ALA A 182 -2.90 11.18 -17.66
C ALA A 182 -3.23 9.76 -18.19
N LEU A 183 -4.49 9.35 -18.15
CA LEU A 183 -4.94 8.01 -18.53
C LEU A 183 -5.37 7.88 -20.00
N LYS A 184 -5.36 8.94 -20.80
CA LYS A 184 -5.93 8.95 -22.17
C LYS A 184 -5.36 7.90 -23.11
N ASN A 185 -4.11 7.49 -22.91
CA ASN A 185 -3.42 6.53 -23.78
C ASN A 185 -3.49 5.07 -23.28
N VAL A 186 -4.08 4.83 -22.11
CA VAL A 186 -4.22 3.47 -21.54
C VAL A 186 -5.07 2.61 -22.47
N LYS A 187 -4.59 1.41 -22.79
CA LYS A 187 -5.27 0.44 -23.68
C LYS A 187 -5.73 -0.81 -22.95
N ALA A 188 -5.15 -1.07 -21.80
CA ALA A 188 -5.46 -2.23 -20.99
C ALA A 188 -6.91 -2.22 -20.48
N LYS A 189 -7.55 -3.39 -20.45
CA LYS A 189 -8.78 -3.59 -19.69
C LYS A 189 -8.46 -3.49 -18.19
N CYS A 190 -9.24 -2.74 -17.43
CA CYS A 190 -8.93 -2.45 -16.03
C CYS A 190 -9.95 -3.04 -15.05
N LEU A 191 -9.48 -3.71 -14.01
CA LEU A 191 -10.25 -3.97 -12.79
C LEU A 191 -9.77 -3.00 -11.70
N VAL A 192 -10.68 -2.19 -11.20
CA VAL A 192 -10.39 -1.29 -10.07
C VAL A 192 -11.18 -1.77 -8.85
N MET A 193 -10.51 -1.94 -7.72
CA MET A 193 -11.11 -2.50 -6.52
C MET A 193 -10.81 -1.64 -5.30
N SER A 194 -11.82 -1.39 -4.49
CA SER A 194 -11.74 -0.87 -3.12
C SER A 194 -12.39 -1.85 -2.13
N PHE A 195 -12.16 -1.64 -0.84
CA PHE A 195 -12.77 -2.42 0.24
C PHE A 195 -13.62 -1.53 1.14
N THR A 196 -14.73 -2.06 1.64
CA THR A 196 -15.70 -1.28 2.41
C THR A 196 -15.13 -0.68 3.69
N SER A 197 -14.20 -1.39 4.33
CA SER A 197 -13.58 -0.99 5.60
C SER A 197 -12.19 -0.36 5.46
N ASP A 198 -11.69 -0.19 4.23
CA ASP A 198 -10.38 0.46 3.98
C ASP A 198 -10.52 1.98 4.18
N TRP A 199 -9.95 2.47 5.27
CA TRP A 199 -9.93 3.88 5.60
C TRP A 199 -8.63 4.60 5.24
N LEU A 200 -7.58 3.82 4.87
CA LEU A 200 -6.32 4.35 4.34
C LEU A 200 -6.45 4.75 2.86
N TYR A 201 -7.09 3.88 2.05
CA TYR A 201 -7.45 4.14 0.66
C TYR A 201 -8.97 3.98 0.47
N PRO A 202 -9.76 4.96 0.95
CA PRO A 202 -11.21 4.87 0.91
C PRO A 202 -11.73 4.81 -0.53
N ARG A 203 -12.93 4.28 -0.68
CA ARG A 203 -13.65 4.05 -1.93
C ARG A 203 -13.50 5.18 -2.96
N ASP A 204 -13.55 6.42 -2.52
CA ASP A 204 -13.55 7.59 -3.41
C ASP A 204 -12.26 7.71 -4.24
N GLN A 205 -11.14 7.19 -3.75
CA GLN A 205 -9.87 7.14 -4.51
C GLN A 205 -10.02 6.23 -5.73
N SER A 206 -10.56 5.04 -5.56
CA SER A 206 -10.84 4.11 -6.67
C SER A 206 -11.88 4.65 -7.64
N VAL A 207 -12.95 5.28 -7.13
CA VAL A 207 -14.00 5.89 -7.97
C VAL A 207 -13.44 7.00 -8.86
N ARG A 208 -12.48 7.79 -8.38
CA ARG A 208 -11.80 8.82 -9.20
C ARG A 208 -11.05 8.19 -10.37
N ILE A 209 -10.32 7.09 -10.15
CA ILE A 209 -9.62 6.34 -11.21
C ILE A 209 -10.62 5.83 -12.24
N VAL A 210 -11.69 5.17 -11.80
CA VAL A 210 -12.74 4.63 -12.68
C VAL A 210 -13.39 5.70 -13.54
N LYS A 211 -13.70 6.86 -12.95
CA LYS A 211 -14.28 7.99 -13.71
C LYS A 211 -13.32 8.44 -14.82
N ALA A 212 -12.04 8.57 -14.53
CA ALA A 212 -11.04 8.98 -15.52
C ALA A 212 -10.86 7.96 -16.64
N LEU A 213 -10.87 6.66 -16.33
CA LEU A 213 -10.84 5.59 -17.32
C LEU A 213 -12.08 5.64 -18.23
N LYS A 214 -13.27 5.81 -17.66
CA LYS A 214 -14.54 5.90 -18.41
C LYS A 214 -14.62 7.13 -19.30
N ILE A 215 -14.11 8.29 -18.87
CA ILE A 215 -14.03 9.50 -19.71
C ILE A 215 -13.28 9.22 -21.02
N ASN A 216 -12.24 8.38 -20.94
CA ASN A 216 -11.43 7.99 -22.11
C ASN A 216 -11.99 6.77 -22.87
N GLY A 217 -13.16 6.25 -22.52
CA GLY A 217 -13.74 5.06 -23.15
C GLY A 217 -12.99 3.77 -22.85
N ILE A 218 -12.12 3.74 -21.82
CA ILE A 218 -11.33 2.57 -21.44
C ILE A 218 -12.25 1.56 -20.74
N GLU A 219 -12.19 0.30 -21.20
CA GLU A 219 -12.96 -0.79 -20.61
C GLU A 219 -12.52 -1.01 -19.15
N SER A 220 -13.43 -0.75 -18.22
CA SER A 220 -13.14 -0.83 -16.79
C SER A 220 -14.29 -1.40 -15.99
N THR A 221 -13.95 -2.35 -15.12
CA THR A 221 -14.85 -2.91 -14.10
C THR A 221 -14.46 -2.34 -12.74
N TYR A 222 -15.45 -2.00 -11.94
CA TYR A 222 -15.25 -1.52 -10.57
C TYR A 222 -16.03 -2.37 -9.57
N THR A 223 -15.38 -2.68 -8.45
CA THR A 223 -16.05 -3.27 -7.31
C THR A 223 -15.59 -2.61 -6.00
N ASN A 224 -16.56 -2.38 -5.09
CA ASN A 224 -16.28 -2.08 -3.69
C ASN A 224 -16.55 -3.36 -2.89
N PHE A 225 -15.49 -4.11 -2.62
CA PHE A 225 -15.59 -5.43 -2.03
C PHE A 225 -15.90 -5.33 -0.53
N GLU A 226 -16.91 -6.07 -0.09
CA GLU A 226 -17.31 -6.09 1.31
C GLU A 226 -16.34 -6.93 2.14
N SER A 227 -15.67 -6.27 3.08
CA SER A 227 -14.67 -6.86 3.98
C SER A 227 -14.52 -6.01 5.24
N SER A 228 -14.30 -6.65 6.38
CA SER A 228 -14.04 -6.01 7.68
C SER A 228 -12.54 -5.84 7.98
N TYR A 229 -11.65 -6.35 7.14
CA TYR A 229 -10.21 -6.42 7.44
C TYR A 229 -9.40 -5.13 7.16
N GLY A 230 -10.05 -4.04 6.76
CA GLY A 230 -9.39 -2.78 6.45
C GLY A 230 -8.60 -2.83 5.14
N HIS A 231 -7.47 -2.13 5.12
CA HIS A 231 -6.58 -2.07 3.96
C HIS A 231 -5.99 -3.44 3.60
N ASP A 232 -5.68 -4.28 4.59
CA ASP A 232 -5.11 -5.61 4.38
C ASP A 232 -6.11 -6.62 3.77
N SER A 233 -7.35 -6.23 3.48
CA SER A 233 -8.40 -7.09 2.91
C SER A 233 -7.96 -7.84 1.66
N PHE A 234 -7.13 -7.25 0.80
CA PHE A 234 -6.66 -7.91 -0.42
C PHE A 234 -5.59 -8.98 -0.18
N LEU A 235 -5.06 -9.10 1.04
CA LEU A 235 -4.10 -10.12 1.45
C LEU A 235 -4.78 -11.33 2.10
N ILE A 236 -6.09 -11.25 2.36
CA ILE A 236 -6.85 -12.32 2.99
C ILE A 236 -7.23 -13.38 1.96
N ASP A 237 -7.13 -14.63 2.37
CA ASP A 237 -7.56 -15.77 1.55
C ASP A 237 -9.11 -15.86 1.53
N ASP A 238 -9.72 -15.23 0.53
CA ASP A 238 -11.18 -15.18 0.31
C ASP A 238 -11.52 -15.71 -1.08
N GLU A 239 -12.34 -16.75 -1.12
CA GLU A 239 -12.79 -17.39 -2.38
C GLU A 239 -13.53 -16.43 -3.31
N ARG A 240 -14.24 -15.44 -2.77
CA ARG A 240 -14.94 -14.41 -3.57
C ARG A 240 -13.92 -13.52 -4.32
N LEU A 241 -12.79 -13.18 -3.66
CA LEU A 241 -11.69 -12.45 -4.30
C LEU A 241 -11.03 -13.28 -5.40
N LYS A 242 -10.75 -14.56 -5.13
CA LYS A 242 -10.17 -15.48 -6.12
C LYS A 242 -11.08 -15.62 -7.35
N ASN A 243 -12.38 -15.76 -7.14
CA ASN A 243 -13.36 -15.87 -8.21
C ASN A 243 -13.44 -14.57 -9.05
N LEU A 244 -13.39 -13.41 -8.40
CA LEU A 244 -13.40 -12.12 -9.08
C LEU A 244 -12.13 -11.95 -9.95
N PHE A 245 -10.95 -12.24 -9.40
CA PHE A 245 -9.70 -12.17 -10.15
C PHE A 245 -9.66 -13.16 -11.31
N SER A 246 -10.08 -14.40 -11.07
CA SER A 246 -10.14 -15.42 -12.12
C SER A 246 -11.11 -15.04 -13.25
N GLY A 247 -12.29 -14.50 -12.90
CA GLY A 247 -13.26 -14.00 -13.86
C GLY A 247 -12.71 -12.85 -14.70
N PHE A 248 -12.01 -11.91 -14.06
CA PHE A 248 -11.38 -10.81 -14.77
C PHE A 248 -10.28 -11.30 -15.72
N LEU A 249 -9.39 -12.18 -15.27
CA LEU A 249 -8.32 -12.74 -16.10
C LEU A 249 -8.88 -13.50 -17.30
N LYS A 250 -9.92 -14.32 -17.12
CA LYS A 250 -10.62 -15.00 -18.25
C LYS A 250 -11.15 -13.99 -19.26
N SER A 251 -11.74 -12.89 -18.79
CA SER A 251 -12.30 -11.84 -19.66
C SER A 251 -11.26 -11.06 -20.48
N ILE A 252 -9.98 -11.09 -20.08
CA ILE A 252 -8.87 -10.60 -20.89
C ILE A 252 -8.56 -11.62 -22.00
N GLY A 253 -8.47 -12.91 -21.65
CA GLY A 253 -8.14 -13.98 -22.60
C GLY A 253 -9.16 -14.15 -23.73
N GLU A 254 -10.44 -13.90 -23.47
CA GLU A 254 -11.51 -13.95 -24.49
C GLU A 254 -11.37 -12.87 -25.58
N LYS A 255 -10.61 -11.80 -25.33
CA LYS A 255 -10.29 -10.77 -26.34
C LYS A 255 -9.12 -11.14 -27.27
N ILE A 256 -8.31 -12.11 -26.86
CA ILE A 256 -7.07 -12.49 -27.57
C ILE A 256 -7.37 -13.65 -28.56
N LEU A 257 -8.49 -14.34 -28.38
CA LEU A 257 -9.01 -15.39 -29.25
C LEU A 257 -10.00 -14.83 -30.27
#